data_02dc774f3a7d88e04ecc29678a31f24e
#
_entry.id   02dc774f3a7d88e04ecc29678a31f24e
#
_cell.length_a   1.000
_cell.length_b   1.000
_cell.length_c   1.000
_cell.angle_alpha   90.00
_cell.angle_beta   90.00
_cell.angle_gamma   90.00
#
_symmetry.space_group_name_H-M   'P 1'
#
loop_
_entity.id
_entity.type
_entity.pdbx_description
1 polymer ?
#
loop_
_entity_poly.entity_id
_entity_poly.type
_entity_poly.pdbx_seq_one_letter_code
_entity_poly.pdbx_strand_id
1 'polypeptide(L)'
;MKILFLSLFFTSIIFLIIDVIWLSYAVKYFYKPQLGDLLNEKPVMWAAIGFYLVYVIGLSIVILQPAIINESISQAFWMGIVFGIVAYGTYNLTNMATVKNWSSYVVFIDMFWGGFLTGTSSALGIFIAKKIIN
;
A
#
# COMPACT_ATOMS: atom_id res chain seq x y z
N MET A 1 19.82 -11.63 -5.76
CA MET A 1 18.75 -12.34 -5.03
C MET A 1 18.65 -11.93 -3.55
N LYS A 2 19.74 -11.93 -2.79
CA LYS A 2 19.73 -11.53 -1.36
C LYS A 2 19.14 -10.12 -1.12
N ILE A 3 19.55 -9.14 -1.92
CA ILE A 3 19.02 -7.77 -1.80
C ILE A 3 17.51 -7.69 -2.06
N LEU A 4 16.98 -8.45 -3.02
CA LEU A 4 15.55 -8.46 -3.31
C LEU A 4 14.74 -9.02 -2.14
N PHE A 5 15.19 -10.13 -1.54
CA PHE A 5 14.53 -10.71 -0.36
C PHE A 5 14.54 -9.76 0.84
N LEU A 6 15.68 -9.13 1.12
CA LEU A 6 15.77 -8.16 2.21
C LEU A 6 14.92 -6.92 1.94
N SER A 7 14.93 -6.41 0.71
CA SER A 7 14.09 -5.28 0.32
C SER A 7 12.61 -5.62 0.48
N LEU A 8 12.20 -6.79 0.01
CA LEU A 8 10.83 -7.27 0.17
C LEU A 8 10.42 -7.40 1.64
N PHE A 9 11.28 -7.99 2.44
CA PHE A 9 11.04 -8.16 3.88
C PHE A 9 10.86 -6.81 4.59
N PHE A 10 11.79 -5.88 4.40
CA PHE A 10 11.68 -4.57 5.03
C PHE A 10 10.53 -3.72 4.47
N THR A 11 10.30 -3.76 3.17
CA THR A 11 9.16 -3.08 2.55
C THR A 11 7.84 -3.59 3.16
N SER A 12 7.69 -4.90 3.29
CA SER A 12 6.48 -5.51 3.86
C SER A 12 6.25 -5.10 5.31
N ILE A 13 7.29 -5.12 6.13
CA ILE A 13 7.19 -4.71 7.54
C ILE A 13 6.84 -3.22 7.64
N ILE A 14 7.52 -2.36 6.91
CA ILE A 14 7.28 -0.92 6.93
C ILE A 14 5.86 -0.62 6.45
N PHE A 15 5.45 -1.24 5.35
CA PHE A 15 4.10 -1.12 4.82
C PHE A 15 3.04 -1.48 5.86
N LEU A 16 3.18 -2.66 6.49
CA LEU A 16 2.25 -3.12 7.52
C LEU A 16 2.22 -2.20 8.74
N ILE A 17 3.37 -1.77 9.24
CA ILE A 17 3.43 -0.88 10.41
C ILE A 17 2.72 0.45 10.12
N ILE A 18 3.05 1.08 8.99
CA ILE A 18 2.45 2.37 8.62
C ILE A 18 0.95 2.21 8.39
N ASP A 19 0.53 1.15 7.70
CA ASP A 19 -0.88 0.92 7.40
C ASP A 19 -1.70 0.57 8.65
N VAL A 20 -1.17 -0.24 9.56
CA VAL A 20 -1.84 -0.53 10.85
C VAL A 20 -2.00 0.73 11.70
N ILE A 21 -0.98 1.59 11.76
CA ILE A 21 -1.07 2.88 12.47
C ILE A 21 -2.17 3.75 11.82
N TRP A 22 -2.21 3.84 10.50
CA TRP A 22 -3.25 4.56 9.78
C TRP A 22 -4.64 3.99 10.07
N LEU A 23 -4.83 2.70 9.91
CA LEU A 23 -6.12 2.04 10.10
C LEU A 23 -6.62 2.14 11.54
N SER A 24 -5.72 2.07 12.53
CA SER A 24 -6.10 2.19 13.95
C SER A 24 -6.76 3.53 14.27
N TYR A 25 -6.39 4.57 13.52
CA TYR A 25 -6.97 5.90 13.62
C TYR A 25 -8.10 6.13 12.61
N ALA A 26 -7.82 5.84 11.33
CA ALA A 26 -8.68 6.19 10.22
C ALA A 26 -10.01 5.42 10.19
N VAL A 27 -10.05 4.17 10.62
CA VAL A 27 -11.30 3.39 10.68
C VAL A 27 -12.31 4.09 11.58
N LYS A 28 -11.91 4.54 12.75
CA LYS A 28 -12.81 5.18 13.72
C LYS A 28 -13.20 6.61 13.30
N TYR A 29 -12.23 7.40 12.88
CA TYR A 29 -12.41 8.85 12.71
C TYR A 29 -12.67 9.28 11.27
N PHE A 30 -12.40 8.41 10.30
CA PHE A 30 -12.53 8.73 8.89
C PHE A 30 -13.44 7.75 8.14
N TYR A 31 -13.10 6.45 8.05
CA TYR A 31 -13.88 5.51 7.23
C TYR A 31 -15.28 5.26 7.77
N LYS A 32 -15.43 5.03 9.07
CA LYS A 32 -16.73 4.75 9.67
C LYS A 32 -17.72 5.91 9.53
N PRO A 33 -17.32 7.18 9.77
CA PRO A 33 -18.20 8.31 9.49
C PRO A 33 -18.60 8.47 8.03
N GLN A 34 -17.72 8.11 7.09
CA GLN A 34 -17.95 8.26 5.65
C GLN A 34 -18.70 7.10 5.01
N LEU A 35 -18.48 5.88 5.44
CA LEU A 35 -19.00 4.66 4.83
C LEU A 35 -20.12 4.01 5.66
N GLY A 36 -20.21 4.31 6.96
CA GLY A 36 -21.29 3.82 7.82
C GLY A 36 -21.46 2.31 7.78
N ASP A 37 -22.69 1.90 7.46
CA ASP A 37 -23.09 0.48 7.43
C ASP A 37 -22.46 -0.34 6.30
N LEU A 38 -21.72 0.29 5.38
CA LEU A 38 -20.94 -0.42 4.36
C LEU A 38 -19.72 -1.13 4.96
N LEU A 39 -19.26 -0.70 6.15
CA LEU A 39 -18.15 -1.35 6.84
C LEU A 39 -18.64 -2.50 7.72
N ASN A 40 -17.94 -3.63 7.63
CA ASN A 40 -18.11 -4.72 8.58
C ASN A 40 -17.68 -4.28 9.99
N GLU A 41 -18.35 -4.78 11.01
CA GLU A 41 -17.94 -4.56 12.41
C GLU A 41 -16.54 -5.12 12.70
N LYS A 42 -16.22 -6.26 12.07
CA LYS A 42 -14.90 -6.89 12.13
C LYS A 42 -14.41 -7.20 10.71
N PRO A 43 -13.12 -6.96 10.42
CA PRO A 43 -12.56 -7.28 9.11
C PRO A 43 -12.58 -8.78 8.85
N VAL A 44 -12.80 -9.15 7.59
CA VAL A 44 -12.68 -10.53 7.12
C VAL A 44 -11.20 -10.86 6.97
N MET A 45 -10.61 -11.51 7.95
CA MET A 45 -9.14 -11.65 8.07
C MET A 45 -8.49 -12.38 6.90
N TRP A 46 -9.08 -13.45 6.37
CA TRP A 46 -8.50 -14.14 5.22
C TRP A 46 -8.39 -13.25 3.99
N ALA A 47 -9.38 -12.37 3.79
CA ALA A 47 -9.37 -11.41 2.68
C ALA A 47 -8.31 -10.33 2.88
N ALA A 48 -8.15 -9.83 4.11
CA ALA A 48 -7.12 -8.86 4.45
C ALA A 48 -5.71 -9.42 4.26
N ILE A 49 -5.47 -10.65 4.74
CA ILE A 49 -4.18 -11.35 4.54
C ILE A 49 -3.94 -11.59 3.04
N GLY A 50 -4.95 -12.05 2.31
CA GLY A 50 -4.88 -12.27 0.87
C GLY A 50 -4.51 -10.99 0.11
N PHE A 51 -5.11 -9.86 0.47
CA PHE A 51 -4.76 -8.56 -0.09
C PHE A 51 -3.28 -8.22 0.12
N TYR A 52 -2.78 -8.31 1.34
CA TYR A 52 -1.39 -7.98 1.63
C TYR A 52 -0.41 -8.89 0.86
N LEU A 53 -0.69 -10.19 0.76
CA LEU A 53 0.13 -11.12 0.00
C LEU A 53 0.19 -10.77 -1.50
N VAL A 54 -0.98 -10.59 -2.12
CA VAL A 54 -1.06 -10.21 -3.54
C VAL A 54 -0.38 -8.87 -3.80
N TYR A 55 -0.61 -7.90 -2.92
CA TYR A 55 -0.04 -6.56 -3.06
C TYR A 55 1.48 -6.57 -2.97
N VAL A 56 2.03 -7.25 -1.97
CA VAL A 56 3.47 -7.34 -1.74
C VAL A 56 4.18 -8.10 -2.86
N ILE A 57 3.57 -9.16 -3.38
CA ILE A 57 4.11 -9.89 -4.54
C ILE A 57 4.14 -8.97 -5.79
N GLY A 58 3.03 -8.30 -6.07
CA GLY A 58 2.94 -7.36 -7.19
C GLY A 58 3.95 -6.21 -7.08
N LEU A 59 4.04 -5.61 -5.90
CA LEU A 59 5.01 -4.56 -5.58
C LEU A 59 6.46 -5.04 -5.76
N SER A 60 6.77 -6.26 -5.37
CA SER A 60 8.10 -6.85 -5.54
C SER A 60 8.51 -6.92 -7.01
N ILE A 61 7.61 -7.39 -7.86
CA ILE A 61 7.87 -7.58 -9.30
C ILE A 61 7.92 -6.23 -10.03
N VAL A 62 6.95 -5.35 -9.76
CA VAL A 62 6.77 -4.14 -10.56
C VAL A 62 7.66 -2.99 -10.08
N ILE A 63 7.97 -2.93 -8.79
CA ILE A 63 8.68 -1.79 -8.18
C ILE A 63 10.08 -2.19 -7.70
N LEU A 64 10.17 -3.17 -6.77
CA LEU A 64 11.45 -3.45 -6.12
C LEU A 64 12.47 -4.01 -7.10
N GLN A 65 12.09 -4.98 -7.91
CA GLN A 65 13.01 -5.63 -8.84
C GLN A 65 13.60 -4.65 -9.87
N PRO A 66 12.81 -3.82 -10.59
CA PRO A 66 13.38 -2.83 -11.52
C PRO A 66 14.24 -1.77 -10.82
N ALA A 67 13.80 -1.29 -9.66
CA ALA A 67 14.54 -0.27 -8.91
C ALA A 67 15.88 -0.78 -8.37
N ILE A 68 15.96 -2.05 -8.00
CA ILE A 68 17.20 -2.70 -7.57
C ILE A 68 18.14 -2.89 -8.77
N ILE A 69 17.64 -3.34 -9.91
CA ILE A 69 18.43 -3.51 -11.14
C ILE A 69 19.01 -2.17 -11.60
N ASN A 70 18.22 -1.10 -11.54
CA ASN A 70 18.65 0.24 -11.93
C ASN A 70 19.37 1.01 -10.81
N GLU A 71 19.60 0.37 -9.67
CA GLU A 71 20.24 0.96 -8.47
C GLU A 71 19.61 2.27 -7.98
N SER A 72 18.32 2.49 -8.26
CA SER A 72 17.62 3.74 -8.04
C SER A 72 16.52 3.63 -6.97
N ILE A 73 16.80 4.16 -5.78
CA ILE A 73 15.80 4.30 -4.70
C ILE A 73 14.71 5.30 -5.10
N SER A 74 15.09 6.36 -5.81
CA SER A 74 14.13 7.35 -6.31
C SER A 74 13.11 6.71 -7.27
N GLN A 75 13.55 5.77 -8.11
CA GLN A 75 12.64 5.01 -8.97
C GLN A 75 11.64 4.20 -8.15
N ALA A 76 12.08 3.54 -7.08
CA ALA A 76 11.18 2.80 -6.19
C ALA A 76 10.12 3.72 -5.56
N PHE A 77 10.51 4.91 -5.15
CA PHE A 77 9.59 5.90 -4.58
C PHE A 77 8.51 6.32 -5.59
N TRP A 78 8.91 6.81 -6.75
CA TRP A 78 7.96 7.33 -7.73
C TRP A 78 7.10 6.24 -8.37
N MET A 79 7.67 5.09 -8.71
CA MET A 79 6.88 3.95 -9.19
C MET A 79 5.94 3.42 -8.12
N GLY A 80 6.36 3.44 -6.85
CA GLY A 80 5.51 3.10 -5.73
C GLY A 80 4.32 4.03 -5.56
N ILE A 81 4.52 5.34 -5.73
CA ILE A 81 3.42 6.32 -5.73
C ILE A 81 2.43 6.01 -6.84
N VAL A 82 2.90 5.83 -8.07
CA VAL A 82 2.03 5.53 -9.21
C VAL A 82 1.27 4.21 -9.00
N PHE A 83 1.96 3.16 -8.60
CA PHE A 83 1.36 1.86 -8.33
C PHE A 83 0.29 1.93 -7.24
N GLY A 84 0.58 2.63 -6.14
CA GLY A 84 -0.37 2.82 -5.04
C GLY A 84 -1.60 3.61 -5.47
N ILE A 85 -1.43 4.70 -6.22
CA ILE A 85 -2.55 5.48 -6.76
C ILE A 85 -3.42 4.62 -7.68
N VAL A 86 -2.82 3.84 -8.58
CA VAL A 86 -3.55 2.96 -9.50
C VAL A 86 -4.30 1.87 -8.75
N ALA A 87 -3.65 1.19 -7.80
CA ALA A 87 -4.28 0.10 -7.05
C ALA A 87 -5.44 0.60 -6.18
N TYR A 88 -5.22 1.62 -5.37
CA TYR A 88 -6.24 2.21 -4.50
C TYR A 88 -7.31 2.94 -5.29
N GLY A 89 -6.92 3.59 -6.40
CA GLY A 89 -7.85 4.25 -7.32
C GLY A 89 -8.77 3.25 -8.02
N THR A 90 -8.25 2.13 -8.49
CA THR A 90 -9.06 1.07 -9.10
C THR A 90 -10.13 0.57 -8.13
N TYR A 91 -9.75 0.25 -6.89
CA TYR A 91 -10.70 -0.17 -5.85
C TYR A 91 -11.74 0.91 -5.56
N ASN A 92 -11.31 2.12 -5.26
CA ASN A 92 -12.21 3.20 -4.84
C ASN A 92 -13.11 3.73 -5.95
N LEU A 93 -12.57 3.93 -7.15
CA LEU A 93 -13.36 4.44 -8.28
C LEU A 93 -14.36 3.40 -8.78
N THR A 94 -14.02 2.13 -8.80
CA THR A 94 -14.97 1.07 -9.15
C THR A 94 -16.07 0.92 -8.10
N ASN A 95 -15.75 1.02 -6.81
CA ASN A 95 -16.75 1.06 -5.75
C ASN A 95 -17.65 2.28 -5.87
N MET A 96 -17.11 3.46 -6.15
CA MET A 96 -17.92 4.66 -6.36
C MET A 96 -18.87 4.51 -7.55
N ALA A 97 -18.45 3.80 -8.59
CA ALA A 97 -19.29 3.54 -9.76
C ALA A 97 -20.42 2.54 -9.52
N THR A 98 -20.24 1.57 -8.62
CA THR A 98 -21.11 0.39 -8.49
C THR A 98 -21.78 0.23 -7.13
N VAL A 99 -21.25 0.82 -6.08
CA VAL A 99 -21.75 0.71 -4.70
C VAL A 99 -22.50 1.98 -4.31
N LYS A 100 -23.73 1.83 -3.80
CA LYS A 100 -24.53 2.97 -3.31
C LYS A 100 -23.82 3.64 -2.14
N ASN A 101 -23.90 4.98 -2.10
CA ASN A 101 -23.41 5.80 -1.00
C ASN A 101 -21.88 5.66 -0.73
N TRP A 102 -21.11 5.29 -1.74
CA TRP A 102 -19.65 5.32 -1.62
C TRP A 102 -19.15 6.76 -1.60
N SER A 103 -18.40 7.13 -0.57
CA SER A 103 -17.96 8.52 -0.37
C SER A 103 -16.85 8.91 -1.36
N SER A 104 -17.06 9.98 -2.10
CA SER A 104 -16.02 10.57 -2.95
C SER A 104 -14.80 11.05 -2.15
N TYR A 105 -15.03 11.47 -0.91
CA TYR A 105 -13.97 11.89 0.00
C TYR A 105 -13.02 10.73 0.33
N VAL A 106 -13.57 9.53 0.55
CA VAL A 106 -12.78 8.31 0.75
C VAL A 106 -11.95 8.00 -0.48
N VAL A 107 -12.50 8.15 -1.69
CA VAL A 107 -11.77 7.88 -2.95
C VAL A 107 -10.45 8.67 -3.00
N PHE A 108 -10.51 9.98 -2.82
CA PHE A 108 -9.32 10.84 -2.95
C PHE A 108 -8.31 10.60 -1.82
N ILE A 109 -8.77 10.48 -0.59
CA ILE A 109 -7.89 10.24 0.56
C ILE A 109 -7.19 8.89 0.45
N ASP A 110 -7.92 7.83 0.07
CA ASP A 110 -7.34 6.50 -0.12
C ASP A 110 -6.32 6.45 -1.26
N MET A 111 -6.61 7.11 -2.38
CA MET A 111 -5.67 7.18 -3.50
C MET A 111 -4.36 7.86 -3.10
N PHE A 112 -4.45 8.98 -2.41
CA PHE A 112 -3.28 9.67 -1.86
C PHE A 112 -2.53 8.79 -0.86
N TRP A 113 -3.26 8.17 0.06
CA TRP A 113 -2.69 7.26 1.06
C TRP A 113 -1.97 6.07 0.41
N GLY A 114 -2.59 5.40 -0.54
CA GLY A 114 -2.01 4.28 -1.27
C GLY A 114 -0.71 4.64 -1.98
N GLY A 115 -0.66 5.80 -2.62
CA GLY A 115 0.56 6.32 -3.25
C GLY A 115 1.66 6.60 -2.24
N PHE A 116 1.35 7.35 -1.19
CA PHE A 116 2.29 7.67 -0.12
C PHE A 116 2.84 6.41 0.57
N LEU A 117 1.96 5.52 0.99
CA LEU A 117 2.30 4.29 1.69
C LEU A 117 3.23 3.41 0.83
N THR A 118 2.85 3.17 -0.42
CA THR A 118 3.59 2.28 -1.33
C THR A 118 4.95 2.87 -1.72
N GLY A 119 4.99 4.14 -2.08
CA GLY A 119 6.24 4.83 -2.45
C GLY A 119 7.23 4.88 -1.29
N THR A 120 6.78 5.29 -0.13
CA THR A 120 7.62 5.41 1.07
C THR A 120 8.14 4.05 1.52
N SER A 121 7.27 3.04 1.62
CA SER A 121 7.66 1.69 2.05
C SER A 121 8.66 1.05 1.10
N SER A 122 8.46 1.19 -0.21
CA SER A 122 9.36 0.64 -1.24
C SER A 122 10.75 1.29 -1.18
N ALA A 123 10.80 2.61 -1.10
CA ALA A 123 12.06 3.34 -1.02
C ALA A 123 12.85 3.00 0.24
N LEU A 124 12.19 3.03 1.40
CA LEU A 124 12.81 2.70 2.69
C LEU A 124 13.25 1.24 2.76
N GLY A 125 12.46 0.31 2.24
CA GLY A 125 12.80 -1.11 2.21
C GLY A 125 14.09 -1.38 1.44
N ILE A 126 14.24 -0.79 0.24
CA ILE A 126 15.50 -0.90 -0.54
C ILE A 126 16.66 -0.20 0.19
N PHE A 127 16.41 0.98 0.74
CA PHE A 127 17.45 1.74 1.45
C PHE A 127 18.04 0.94 2.62
N ILE A 128 17.19 0.35 3.46
CA ILE A 128 17.63 -0.45 4.60
C ILE A 128 18.34 -1.72 4.12
N ALA A 129 17.79 -2.42 3.13
CA ALA A 129 18.42 -3.62 2.58
C ALA A 129 19.82 -3.35 2.03
N LYS A 130 20.01 -2.23 1.31
CA LYS A 130 21.35 -1.81 0.83
C LYS A 130 22.31 -1.55 1.98
N LYS A 131 21.87 -0.90 3.06
CA LYS A 131 22.72 -0.64 4.23
C LYS A 131 23.14 -1.89 4.99
N ILE A 132 22.35 -2.95 4.96
CA ILE A 132 22.68 -4.22 5.63
C ILE A 132 23.65 -5.05 4.80
N ILE A 133 23.59 -4.94 3.47
CA ILE A 133 24.46 -5.72 2.58
C ILE A 133 25.84 -5.09 2.40
N ASN A 134 25.90 -3.76 2.45
CA ASN A 134 27.15 -2.97 2.34
C ASN A 134 27.76 -2.73 3.72
#